data_f4f3553bcbb6fd6365d547c6625c261f
#
_entry.id   f4f3553bcbb6fd6365d547c6625c261f
#
_cell.length_a   1.000
_cell.length_b   1.000
_cell.length_c   1.000
_cell.angle_alpha   90.00
_cell.angle_beta   90.00
_cell.angle_gamma   90.00
#
_symmetry.space_group_name_H-M   'P 1'
#
loop_
_entity.id
_entity.type
_entity.pdbx_description
1 polymer ?
#
loop_
_entity_poly.entity_id
_entity_poly.type
_entity_poly.pdbx_seq_one_letter_code
_entity_poly.pdbx_strand_id
1 'polypeptide(L)'
;MNIGILCYPTYGGSGVVATELGKSLARKGHKIHFITYAMPLRLEKFQDNIFFHEVEIPHYPLFDYQSYDIALAGKIVDVARFERLDIVHAHYAIPHSISAFLANQAIRNVSKRFKVVTTLHGTDITLVGLERSLKPFVRLSIEQSNAVTAVSEYLRKQTYENLSIDTPIDVIPNFIDPNVYSKVPCEKVRNTLGTNCQNVLIHVSNFRPVKRVLDTIYILKKVRETVEARLVLIGDGPDRTKAERLCRELGLENHILFLGKQSALPELLSSANVFLLPSGEESFGLSALEAMSCEVPVVGSNIGGISEVVTHGYNGYLAPLGDIDAMANYVITLLSNKETFNTFSQNARRAAIENFHIDSIVQKYEDVYNRVAAE
;
A
#
# COMPACT_ATOMS: atom_id res chain seq x y z
N MET A 1 -2.52 -21.81 -13.23
CA MET A 1 -1.33 -22.06 -12.40
C MET A 1 -1.75 -22.19 -10.94
N ASN A 2 -0.94 -22.87 -10.13
CA ASN A 2 -1.05 -22.90 -8.68
C ASN A 2 -0.04 -21.92 -8.10
N ILE A 3 -0.52 -20.85 -7.47
CA ILE A 3 0.30 -19.69 -7.05
C ILE A 3 0.21 -19.53 -5.53
N GLY A 4 1.34 -19.65 -4.84
CA GLY A 4 1.48 -19.29 -3.43
C GLY A 4 1.72 -17.79 -3.29
N ILE A 5 0.94 -17.08 -2.47
CA ILE A 5 1.13 -15.67 -2.15
C ILE A 5 1.56 -15.52 -0.70
N LEU A 6 2.73 -14.91 -0.49
CA LEU A 6 3.30 -14.61 0.82
C LEU A 6 3.17 -13.10 1.08
N CYS A 7 2.45 -12.72 2.12
CA CYS A 7 2.22 -11.31 2.44
C CYS A 7 1.98 -11.09 3.95
N TYR A 8 2.08 -9.85 4.39
CA TYR A 8 1.60 -9.47 5.71
C TYR A 8 0.07 -9.35 5.71
N PRO A 9 -0.65 -10.05 6.60
CA PRO A 9 -2.11 -10.00 6.69
C PRO A 9 -2.58 -8.76 7.49
N THR A 10 -2.01 -7.58 7.21
CA THR A 10 -2.24 -6.37 7.99
C THR A 10 -2.87 -5.25 7.17
N TYR A 11 -3.35 -4.18 7.85
CA TYR A 11 -3.88 -2.96 7.21
C TYR A 11 -2.84 -2.13 6.43
N GLY A 12 -1.66 -2.69 6.13
CA GLY A 12 -0.64 -2.06 5.29
C GLY A 12 -0.97 -2.19 3.80
N GLY A 13 -0.53 -1.21 3.01
CA GLY A 13 -0.78 -1.16 1.56
C GLY A 13 -0.34 -2.42 0.82
N SER A 14 0.81 -3.01 1.19
CA SER A 14 1.33 -4.24 0.57
C SER A 14 0.43 -5.46 0.79
N GLY A 15 -0.14 -5.63 1.99
CA GLY A 15 -1.06 -6.73 2.29
C GLY A 15 -2.37 -6.59 1.50
N VAL A 16 -2.87 -5.37 1.37
CA VAL A 16 -4.05 -5.07 0.54
C VAL A 16 -3.78 -5.38 -0.93
N VAL A 17 -2.66 -4.91 -1.47
CA VAL A 17 -2.27 -5.17 -2.87
C VAL A 17 -2.14 -6.68 -3.12
N ALA A 18 -1.45 -7.41 -2.24
CA ALA A 18 -1.30 -8.86 -2.36
C ALA A 18 -2.64 -9.59 -2.37
N THR A 19 -3.57 -9.18 -1.49
CA THR A 19 -4.89 -9.80 -1.39
C THR A 19 -5.73 -9.52 -2.63
N GLU A 20 -5.80 -8.28 -3.10
CA GLU A 20 -6.58 -7.91 -4.28
C GLU A 20 -5.98 -8.53 -5.56
N LEU A 21 -4.64 -8.62 -5.66
CA LEU A 21 -3.96 -9.36 -6.73
C LEU A 21 -4.40 -10.82 -6.74
N GLY A 22 -4.33 -11.51 -5.60
CA GLY A 22 -4.73 -12.91 -5.48
C GLY A 22 -6.19 -13.13 -5.84
N LYS A 23 -7.09 -12.26 -5.39
CA LYS A 23 -8.52 -12.31 -5.75
C LYS A 23 -8.73 -12.14 -7.26
N SER A 24 -8.01 -11.24 -7.89
CA SER A 24 -8.13 -11.02 -9.33
C SER A 24 -7.58 -12.20 -10.14
N LEU A 25 -6.45 -12.75 -9.74
CA LEU A 25 -5.88 -13.96 -10.35
C LEU A 25 -6.80 -15.19 -10.18
N ALA A 26 -7.46 -15.35 -9.03
CA ALA A 26 -8.42 -16.43 -8.80
C ALA A 26 -9.63 -16.32 -9.74
N ARG A 27 -10.15 -15.11 -9.97
CA ARG A 27 -11.22 -14.86 -10.95
C ARG A 27 -10.80 -15.20 -12.38
N LYS A 28 -9.52 -15.14 -12.70
CA LYS A 28 -8.95 -15.56 -14.00
C LYS A 28 -8.66 -17.09 -14.07
N GLY A 29 -9.01 -17.85 -13.03
CA GLY A 29 -8.90 -19.31 -13.00
C GLY A 29 -7.59 -19.86 -12.45
N HIS A 30 -6.72 -19.03 -11.88
CA HIS A 30 -5.56 -19.51 -11.12
C HIS A 30 -5.99 -20.01 -9.73
N LYS A 31 -5.34 -21.04 -9.20
CA LYS A 31 -5.49 -21.46 -7.80
C LYS A 31 -4.52 -20.68 -6.94
N ILE A 32 -5.05 -19.94 -5.99
CA ILE A 32 -4.28 -19.02 -5.13
C ILE A 32 -4.22 -19.56 -3.72
N HIS A 33 -3.01 -19.74 -3.23
CA HIS A 33 -2.70 -20.24 -1.89
C HIS A 33 -2.06 -19.14 -1.07
N PHE A 34 -2.84 -18.44 -0.22
CA PHE A 34 -2.29 -17.50 0.74
C PHE A 34 -1.61 -18.25 1.88
N ILE A 35 -0.31 -18.00 2.08
CA ILE A 35 0.51 -18.64 3.12
C ILE A 35 1.02 -17.56 4.05
N THR A 36 0.37 -17.39 5.21
CA THR A 36 0.67 -16.33 6.17
C THR A 36 0.10 -16.67 7.56
N TYR A 37 0.46 -15.92 8.60
CA TYR A 37 0.14 -16.22 9.99
C TYR A 37 -1.28 -15.83 10.45
N ALA A 38 -2.05 -15.17 9.61
CA ALA A 38 -3.46 -14.87 9.86
C ALA A 38 -4.19 -14.64 8.53
N MET A 39 -5.51 -14.71 8.53
CA MET A 39 -6.33 -14.45 7.35
C MET A 39 -6.03 -13.05 6.79
N PRO A 40 -5.67 -12.94 5.48
CA PRO A 40 -5.44 -11.64 4.86
C PRO A 40 -6.67 -10.73 4.95
N LEU A 41 -6.43 -9.46 5.20
CA LEU A 41 -7.49 -8.45 5.16
C LEU A 41 -8.19 -8.44 3.80
N ARG A 42 -9.50 -8.20 3.80
CA ARG A 42 -10.37 -8.22 2.62
C ARG A 42 -10.58 -9.62 2.00
N LEU A 43 -10.17 -10.68 2.71
CA LEU A 43 -10.47 -12.07 2.34
C LEU A 43 -11.56 -12.65 3.25
N GLU A 44 -12.58 -11.87 3.60
CA GLU A 44 -13.60 -12.20 4.61
C GLU A 44 -14.68 -13.17 4.10
N LYS A 45 -14.80 -13.36 2.78
CA LYS A 45 -15.82 -14.22 2.17
C LYS A 45 -15.17 -15.35 1.39
N PHE A 46 -15.84 -16.49 1.37
CA PHE A 46 -15.47 -17.59 0.49
C PHE A 46 -15.38 -17.09 -0.97
N GLN A 47 -14.30 -17.48 -1.63
CA GLN A 47 -14.08 -17.22 -3.05
C GLN A 47 -13.51 -18.48 -3.70
N ASP A 48 -14.02 -18.81 -4.88
CA ASP A 48 -13.54 -19.95 -5.64
C ASP A 48 -12.05 -19.77 -5.97
N ASN A 49 -11.33 -20.89 -5.97
CA ASN A 49 -9.89 -20.94 -6.26
C ASN A 49 -8.98 -20.20 -5.27
N ILE A 50 -9.47 -19.84 -4.08
CA ILE A 50 -8.65 -19.24 -3.02
C ILE A 50 -8.57 -20.19 -1.83
N PHE A 51 -7.34 -20.46 -1.38
CA PHE A 51 -7.01 -21.32 -0.25
C PHE A 51 -6.15 -20.55 0.74
N PHE A 52 -6.40 -20.75 2.03
CA PHE A 52 -5.61 -20.14 3.10
C PHE A 52 -4.86 -21.22 3.88
N HIS A 53 -3.58 -20.99 4.09
CA HIS A 53 -2.69 -21.86 4.84
C HIS A 53 -2.04 -21.07 5.97
N GLU A 54 -2.49 -21.32 7.19
CA GLU A 54 -1.95 -20.63 8.36
C GLU A 54 -0.54 -21.11 8.69
N VAL A 55 0.35 -20.15 8.91
CA VAL A 55 1.71 -20.40 9.39
C VAL A 55 1.69 -20.37 10.91
N GLU A 56 1.69 -21.54 11.49
CA GLU A 56 1.83 -21.70 12.93
C GLU A 56 3.31 -21.66 13.32
N ILE A 57 3.64 -20.92 14.36
CA ILE A 57 4.98 -20.94 14.94
C ILE A 57 4.97 -21.99 16.04
N PRO A 58 5.66 -23.14 15.85
CA PRO A 58 5.65 -24.22 16.84
C PRO A 58 6.31 -23.74 18.13
N HIS A 59 5.61 -23.84 19.25
CA HIS A 59 6.19 -23.50 20.56
C HIS A 59 7.02 -24.66 21.07
N TYR A 60 8.34 -24.47 21.17
CA TYR A 60 9.24 -25.45 21.77
C TYR A 60 9.90 -24.86 23.01
N PRO A 61 9.74 -25.47 24.21
CA PRO A 61 10.15 -24.85 25.47
C PRO A 61 11.64 -24.51 25.62
N LEU A 62 12.51 -25.11 24.79
CA LEU A 62 13.95 -24.83 24.79
C LEU A 62 14.39 -23.70 23.87
N PHE A 63 13.44 -23.15 23.06
CA PHE A 63 13.74 -22.03 22.17
C PHE A 63 13.01 -20.77 22.66
N ASP A 64 13.77 -19.85 23.21
CA ASP A 64 13.22 -18.55 23.66
C ASP A 64 12.70 -17.69 22.50
N TYR A 65 13.29 -17.87 21.31
CA TYR A 65 12.94 -17.14 20.09
C TYR A 65 12.65 -18.11 18.95
N GLN A 66 11.43 -18.06 18.46
CA GLN A 66 11.02 -18.84 17.30
C GLN A 66 11.05 -17.97 16.05
N SER A 67 11.74 -18.46 15.02
CA SER A 67 11.88 -17.73 13.77
C SER A 67 10.63 -17.93 12.90
N TYR A 68 9.90 -16.83 12.67
CA TYR A 68 8.80 -16.81 11.69
C TYR A 68 9.26 -17.25 10.31
N ASP A 69 10.47 -16.85 9.89
CA ASP A 69 11.02 -17.14 8.57
C ASP A 69 11.15 -18.64 8.32
N ILE A 70 11.61 -19.39 9.32
CA ILE A 70 11.75 -20.84 9.24
C ILE A 70 10.37 -21.52 9.27
N ALA A 71 9.45 -21.07 10.11
CA ALA A 71 8.09 -21.60 10.15
C ALA A 71 7.38 -21.38 8.80
N LEU A 72 7.52 -20.18 8.23
CA LEU A 72 7.00 -19.85 6.90
C LEU A 72 7.64 -20.74 5.82
N ALA A 73 8.97 -20.90 5.82
CA ALA A 73 9.65 -21.79 4.87
C ALA A 73 9.15 -23.23 4.96
N GLY A 74 8.97 -23.77 6.17
CA GLY A 74 8.40 -25.11 6.39
C GLY A 74 6.97 -25.23 5.82
N LYS A 75 6.09 -24.26 6.10
CA LYS A 75 4.74 -24.24 5.56
C LYS A 75 4.73 -24.16 4.03
N ILE A 76 5.61 -23.34 3.43
CA ILE A 76 5.76 -23.28 1.96
C ILE A 76 6.13 -24.63 1.38
N VAL A 77 7.06 -25.38 2.02
CA VAL A 77 7.44 -26.74 1.59
C VAL A 77 6.23 -27.65 1.60
N ASP A 78 5.43 -27.66 2.68
CA ASP A 78 4.24 -28.49 2.78
C ASP A 78 3.24 -28.15 1.70
N VAL A 79 2.86 -26.89 1.56
CA VAL A 79 1.89 -26.44 0.55
C VAL A 79 2.40 -26.73 -0.87
N ALA A 80 3.68 -26.49 -1.15
CA ALA A 80 4.26 -26.76 -2.47
C ALA A 80 4.22 -28.24 -2.84
N ARG A 81 4.37 -29.12 -1.87
CA ARG A 81 4.30 -30.60 -2.08
C ARG A 81 2.88 -31.05 -2.36
N PHE A 82 1.91 -30.62 -1.57
CA PHE A 82 0.52 -31.07 -1.66
C PHE A 82 -0.22 -30.41 -2.82
N GLU A 83 -0.06 -29.10 -3.01
CA GLU A 83 -0.77 -28.31 -4.00
C GLU A 83 -0.01 -28.13 -5.33
N ARG A 84 1.26 -28.62 -5.39
CA ARG A 84 2.12 -28.54 -6.60
C ARG A 84 2.24 -27.10 -7.11
N LEU A 85 2.70 -26.18 -6.25
CA LEU A 85 2.86 -24.78 -6.61
C LEU A 85 3.78 -24.62 -7.83
N ASP A 86 3.35 -23.82 -8.80
CA ASP A 86 4.15 -23.40 -9.95
C ASP A 86 4.97 -22.17 -9.61
N ILE A 87 4.33 -21.21 -8.92
CA ILE A 87 4.90 -19.91 -8.51
C ILE A 87 4.72 -19.71 -7.01
N VAL A 88 5.72 -19.14 -6.36
CA VAL A 88 5.59 -18.49 -5.05
C VAL A 88 5.88 -17.02 -5.23
N HIS A 89 4.87 -16.19 -5.03
CA HIS A 89 4.98 -14.73 -5.10
C HIS A 89 5.13 -14.14 -3.71
N ALA A 90 6.32 -13.65 -3.43
CA ALA A 90 6.68 -13.01 -2.16
C ALA A 90 6.49 -11.50 -2.25
N HIS A 91 5.63 -10.94 -1.41
CA HIS A 91 5.53 -9.50 -1.19
C HIS A 91 6.48 -9.11 -0.06
N TYR A 92 7.59 -8.50 -0.39
CA TYR A 92 8.81 -8.15 0.36
C TYR A 92 9.97 -9.14 0.19
N ALA A 93 11.17 -8.57 0.08
CA ALA A 93 12.43 -9.32 0.05
C ALA A 93 12.62 -10.14 1.34
N ILE A 94 12.41 -9.53 2.50
CA ILE A 94 12.40 -10.19 3.81
C ILE A 94 11.13 -9.82 4.59
N PRO A 95 10.50 -10.75 5.29
CA PRO A 95 10.90 -12.16 5.47
C PRO A 95 10.47 -13.09 4.33
N HIS A 96 9.60 -12.65 3.42
CA HIS A 96 8.84 -13.54 2.54
C HIS A 96 9.71 -14.20 1.46
N SER A 97 10.51 -13.40 0.70
CA SER A 97 11.34 -13.98 -0.37
C SER A 97 12.47 -14.85 0.19
N ILE A 98 13.10 -14.46 1.31
CA ILE A 98 14.13 -15.30 1.94
C ILE A 98 13.54 -16.63 2.41
N SER A 99 12.33 -16.65 2.95
CA SER A 99 11.63 -17.89 3.34
C SER A 99 11.28 -18.74 2.13
N ALA A 100 10.87 -18.14 1.00
CA ALA A 100 10.64 -18.85 -0.26
C ALA A 100 11.95 -19.47 -0.81
N PHE A 101 13.06 -18.75 -0.74
CA PHE A 101 14.37 -19.26 -1.09
C PHE A 101 14.75 -20.47 -0.23
N LEU A 102 14.63 -20.39 1.09
CA LEU A 102 14.92 -21.49 2.01
C LEU A 102 14.04 -22.72 1.72
N ALA A 103 12.74 -22.52 1.50
CA ALA A 103 11.80 -23.56 1.12
C ALA A 103 12.21 -24.25 -0.19
N ASN A 104 12.62 -23.44 -1.19
CA ASN A 104 13.05 -23.97 -2.49
C ASN A 104 14.37 -24.76 -2.41
N GLN A 105 15.27 -24.45 -1.46
CA GLN A 105 16.44 -25.26 -1.17
C GLN A 105 16.07 -26.57 -0.44
N ALA A 106 15.15 -26.50 0.51
CA ALA A 106 14.70 -27.68 1.27
C ALA A 106 13.96 -28.70 0.42
N ILE A 107 13.14 -28.24 -0.55
CA ILE A 107 12.34 -29.12 -1.43
C ILE A 107 13.17 -29.76 -2.57
N ARG A 108 14.38 -29.31 -2.80
CA ARG A 108 15.24 -29.63 -3.96
C ARG A 108 15.31 -31.10 -4.33
N ASN A 109 15.34 -32.00 -3.35
CA ASN A 109 15.52 -33.44 -3.56
C ASN A 109 14.20 -34.24 -3.38
N VAL A 110 13.07 -33.57 -3.20
CA VAL A 110 11.84 -34.21 -2.73
C VAL A 110 10.66 -33.99 -3.69
N SER A 111 10.63 -32.86 -4.39
CA SER A 111 9.53 -32.48 -5.28
C SER A 111 9.98 -31.52 -6.38
N LYS A 112 9.08 -31.21 -7.34
CA LYS A 112 9.29 -30.14 -8.33
C LYS A 112 9.51 -28.80 -7.61
N ARG A 113 10.53 -28.06 -8.04
CA ARG A 113 10.76 -26.70 -7.58
C ARG A 113 9.72 -25.76 -8.15
N PHE A 114 9.31 -24.81 -7.35
CA PHE A 114 8.51 -23.66 -7.80
C PHE A 114 9.44 -22.50 -8.22
N LYS A 115 8.91 -21.57 -9.00
CA LYS A 115 9.59 -20.32 -9.33
C LYS A 115 9.25 -19.25 -8.26
N VAL A 116 10.19 -18.39 -7.94
CA VAL A 116 10.02 -17.30 -6.97
C VAL A 116 9.92 -15.96 -7.69
N VAL A 117 8.82 -15.25 -7.47
CA VAL A 117 8.64 -13.86 -7.89
C VAL A 117 8.62 -12.98 -6.64
N THR A 118 9.36 -11.89 -6.63
CA THR A 118 9.43 -10.98 -5.48
C THR A 118 8.99 -9.58 -5.87
N THR A 119 7.97 -9.05 -5.18
CA THR A 119 7.56 -7.65 -5.31
C THR A 119 8.09 -6.83 -4.13
N LEU A 120 8.85 -5.79 -4.45
CA LEU A 120 9.39 -4.81 -3.51
C LEU A 120 8.35 -3.72 -3.24
N HIS A 121 8.14 -3.38 -1.95
CA HIS A 121 7.10 -2.44 -1.53
C HIS A 121 7.65 -1.16 -0.88
N GLY A 122 8.94 -1.09 -0.60
CA GLY A 122 9.62 0.08 -0.07
C GLY A 122 10.27 -0.15 1.28
N THR A 123 9.52 -0.51 2.32
CA THR A 123 10.08 -0.74 3.68
C THR A 123 11.24 -1.73 3.69
N ASP A 124 11.18 -2.75 2.85
CA ASP A 124 12.23 -3.74 2.64
C ASP A 124 13.52 -3.16 2.03
N ILE A 125 13.43 -2.04 1.33
CA ILE A 125 14.55 -1.39 0.65
C ILE A 125 15.03 -0.15 1.41
N THR A 126 14.09 0.73 1.80
CA THR A 126 14.41 2.07 2.32
C THR A 126 14.61 2.09 3.84
N LEU A 127 14.15 1.07 4.56
CA LEU A 127 14.35 0.92 6.01
C LEU A 127 15.17 -0.32 6.32
N VAL A 128 14.60 -1.50 6.08
CA VAL A 128 15.23 -2.78 6.44
C VAL A 128 16.46 -3.06 5.56
N GLY A 129 16.40 -2.72 4.27
CA GLY A 129 17.52 -2.88 3.33
C GLY A 129 18.72 -1.97 3.62
N LEU A 130 18.54 -0.91 4.43
CA LEU A 130 19.62 -0.04 4.88
C LEU A 130 20.30 -0.55 6.16
N GLU A 131 19.64 -1.42 6.92
CA GLU A 131 20.22 -2.00 8.12
C GLU A 131 21.41 -2.91 7.75
N ARG A 132 22.59 -2.59 8.32
CA ARG A 132 23.87 -3.25 7.95
C ARG A 132 23.82 -4.77 8.06
N SER A 133 23.16 -5.29 9.07
CA SER A 133 23.04 -6.73 9.34
C SER A 133 22.05 -7.43 8.40
N LEU A 134 21.03 -6.74 7.90
CA LEU A 134 19.95 -7.30 7.07
C LEU A 134 20.18 -7.09 5.57
N LYS A 135 20.93 -6.07 5.18
CA LYS A 135 21.24 -5.75 3.78
C LYS A 135 21.74 -6.94 2.96
N PRO A 136 22.66 -7.81 3.44
CA PRO A 136 23.08 -8.99 2.69
C PRO A 136 21.95 -9.99 2.40
N PHE A 137 20.98 -10.12 3.32
CA PHE A 137 19.84 -11.02 3.14
C PHE A 137 18.80 -10.46 2.18
N VAL A 138 18.57 -9.15 2.20
CA VAL A 138 17.71 -8.47 1.20
C VAL A 138 18.30 -8.64 -0.19
N ARG A 139 19.61 -8.40 -0.35
CA ARG A 139 20.34 -8.61 -1.59
C ARG A 139 20.22 -10.07 -2.08
N LEU A 140 20.52 -11.03 -1.21
CA LEU A 140 20.41 -12.46 -1.53
C LEU A 140 19.00 -12.83 -2.00
N SER A 141 17.97 -12.36 -1.29
CA SER A 141 16.57 -12.63 -1.64
C SER A 141 16.22 -12.15 -3.05
N ILE A 142 16.69 -10.96 -3.41
CA ILE A 142 16.49 -10.38 -4.74
C ILE A 142 17.26 -11.17 -5.80
N GLU A 143 18.55 -11.44 -5.59
CA GLU A 143 19.42 -12.15 -6.53
C GLU A 143 19.01 -13.62 -6.76
N GLN A 144 18.30 -14.23 -5.80
CA GLN A 144 17.83 -15.62 -5.89
C GLN A 144 16.38 -15.75 -6.37
N SER A 145 15.71 -14.64 -6.64
CA SER A 145 14.37 -14.63 -7.25
C SER A 145 14.45 -14.88 -8.76
N ASN A 146 13.48 -15.60 -9.33
CA ASN A 146 13.36 -15.80 -10.76
C ASN A 146 12.90 -14.53 -11.50
N ALA A 147 12.10 -13.69 -10.83
CA ALA A 147 11.79 -12.35 -11.27
C ALA A 147 11.61 -11.42 -10.07
N VAL A 148 11.93 -10.16 -10.25
CA VAL A 148 11.77 -9.12 -9.24
C VAL A 148 10.96 -7.98 -9.82
N THR A 149 9.99 -7.49 -9.05
CA THR A 149 9.19 -6.32 -9.44
C THR A 149 9.27 -5.23 -8.36
N ALA A 150 9.13 -3.99 -8.74
CA ALA A 150 9.03 -2.85 -7.83
C ALA A 150 7.75 -2.05 -8.15
N VAL A 151 7.15 -1.46 -7.11
CA VAL A 151 5.88 -0.74 -7.25
C VAL A 151 6.02 0.65 -7.88
N SER A 152 7.23 1.11 -8.16
CA SER A 152 7.51 2.40 -8.80
C SER A 152 8.93 2.43 -9.39
N GLU A 153 9.15 3.33 -10.35
CA GLU A 153 10.48 3.65 -10.88
C GLU A 153 11.40 4.19 -9.78
N TYR A 154 10.84 5.03 -8.89
CA TYR A 154 11.57 5.51 -7.73
C TYR A 154 12.12 4.35 -6.87
N LEU A 155 11.27 3.36 -6.54
CA LEU A 155 11.70 2.25 -5.71
C LEU A 155 12.72 1.36 -6.42
N ARG A 156 12.55 1.12 -7.72
CA ARG A 156 13.54 0.42 -8.55
C ARG A 156 14.91 1.10 -8.49
N LYS A 157 14.94 2.42 -8.69
CA LYS A 157 16.18 3.21 -8.62
C LYS A 157 16.81 3.14 -7.24
N GLN A 158 16.03 3.35 -6.18
CA GLN A 158 16.51 3.23 -4.80
C GLN A 158 17.05 1.82 -4.48
N THR A 159 16.47 0.78 -5.07
CA THR A 159 16.95 -0.59 -4.89
C THR A 159 18.35 -0.76 -5.47
N TYR A 160 18.59 -0.29 -6.69
CA TYR A 160 19.92 -0.35 -7.32
C TYR A 160 20.97 0.48 -6.55
N GLU A 161 20.61 1.71 -6.17
CA GLU A 161 21.49 2.61 -5.43
C GLU A 161 21.88 2.05 -4.05
N ASN A 162 20.90 1.50 -3.31
CA ASN A 162 21.12 1.03 -1.95
C ASN A 162 21.79 -0.33 -1.88
N LEU A 163 21.50 -1.25 -2.79
CA LEU A 163 21.93 -2.65 -2.70
C LEU A 163 23.09 -3.00 -3.64
N SER A 164 23.38 -2.17 -4.65
CA SER A 164 24.43 -2.42 -5.65
C SER A 164 24.28 -3.80 -6.30
N ILE A 165 23.10 -4.07 -6.86
CA ILE A 165 22.73 -5.30 -7.55
C ILE A 165 22.55 -5.05 -9.05
N ASP A 166 22.71 -6.12 -9.86
CA ASP A 166 22.50 -6.09 -11.33
C ASP A 166 21.23 -6.87 -11.75
N THR A 167 20.52 -7.45 -10.80
CA THR A 167 19.28 -8.21 -11.06
C THR A 167 18.24 -7.31 -11.73
N PRO A 168 17.69 -7.69 -12.90
CA PRO A 168 16.63 -6.91 -13.54
C PRO A 168 15.40 -6.78 -12.67
N ILE A 169 14.86 -5.56 -12.58
CA ILE A 169 13.66 -5.28 -11.80
C ILE A 169 12.60 -4.67 -12.74
N ASP A 170 11.51 -5.38 -12.93
CA ASP A 170 10.35 -4.89 -13.68
C ASP A 170 9.56 -3.89 -12.81
N VAL A 171 9.05 -2.80 -13.39
CA VAL A 171 8.18 -1.88 -12.67
C VAL A 171 6.72 -2.22 -12.95
N ILE A 172 6.04 -2.68 -11.90
CA ILE A 172 4.60 -2.96 -11.91
C ILE A 172 3.96 -2.16 -10.79
N PRO A 173 3.28 -1.05 -11.10
CA PRO A 173 2.71 -0.18 -10.07
C PRO A 173 1.60 -0.88 -9.28
N ASN A 174 1.29 -0.38 -8.10
CA ASN A 174 0.07 -0.75 -7.41
C ASN A 174 -1.14 -0.33 -8.24
N PHE A 175 -2.30 -0.89 -7.95
CA PHE A 175 -3.50 -0.76 -8.76
C PHE A 175 -4.73 -0.44 -7.91
N ILE A 176 -5.80 -0.07 -8.61
CA ILE A 176 -7.10 0.20 -8.02
C ILE A 176 -8.19 -0.59 -8.77
N ASP A 177 -9.17 -1.12 -8.02
CA ASP A 177 -10.42 -1.59 -8.59
C ASP A 177 -11.41 -0.40 -8.58
N PRO A 178 -11.71 0.19 -9.75
CA PRO A 178 -12.59 1.36 -9.83
C PRO A 178 -14.07 1.03 -9.55
N ASN A 179 -14.43 -0.25 -9.45
CA ASN A 179 -15.77 -0.66 -9.02
C ASN A 179 -15.88 -0.62 -7.49
N VAL A 180 -14.79 -0.85 -6.78
CA VAL A 180 -14.71 -0.75 -5.32
C VAL A 180 -14.47 0.70 -4.91
N TYR A 181 -13.47 1.34 -5.50
CA TYR A 181 -13.12 2.73 -5.22
C TYR A 181 -13.72 3.65 -6.30
N SER A 182 -14.94 4.07 -6.07
CA SER A 182 -15.67 5.01 -6.93
C SER A 182 -16.33 6.09 -6.10
N LYS A 183 -16.65 7.21 -6.74
CA LYS A 183 -17.46 8.25 -6.11
C LYS A 183 -18.84 7.67 -5.78
N VAL A 184 -19.21 7.71 -4.51
CA VAL A 184 -20.52 7.26 -4.01
C VAL A 184 -21.27 8.39 -3.33
N PRO A 185 -22.61 8.34 -3.20
CA PRO A 185 -23.38 9.32 -2.45
C PRO A 185 -22.89 9.39 -1.01
N CYS A 186 -22.51 10.57 -0.53
CA CYS A 186 -21.84 10.77 0.75
C CYS A 186 -22.64 11.62 1.76
N GLU A 187 -23.87 12.02 1.45
CA GLU A 187 -24.69 12.87 2.35
C GLU A 187 -24.87 12.25 3.74
N LYS A 188 -25.20 10.96 3.79
CA LYS A 188 -25.35 10.24 5.08
C LYS A 188 -24.05 10.25 5.87
N VAL A 189 -22.91 10.03 5.21
CA VAL A 189 -21.60 10.05 5.84
C VAL A 189 -21.27 11.45 6.34
N ARG A 190 -21.48 12.48 5.51
CA ARG A 190 -21.27 13.88 5.89
C ARG A 190 -22.14 14.30 7.08
N ASN A 191 -23.41 13.86 7.09
CA ASN A 191 -24.31 14.07 8.25
C ASN A 191 -23.75 13.44 9.52
N THR A 192 -23.33 12.18 9.44
CA THR A 192 -22.77 11.45 10.59
C THR A 192 -21.47 12.09 11.10
N LEU A 193 -20.63 12.61 10.21
CA LEU A 193 -19.40 13.30 10.56
C LEU A 193 -19.62 14.78 10.98
N GLY A 194 -20.85 15.29 10.90
CA GLY A 194 -21.16 16.69 11.18
C GLY A 194 -20.49 17.67 10.21
N THR A 195 -20.34 17.28 8.94
CA THR A 195 -19.57 18.02 7.92
C THR A 195 -20.42 18.52 6.74
N ASN A 196 -21.74 18.58 6.89
CA ASN A 196 -22.71 18.81 5.80
C ASN A 196 -22.46 20.05 4.95
N CYS A 197 -22.06 21.13 5.58
CA CYS A 197 -21.85 22.44 4.93
C CYS A 197 -20.38 22.88 4.92
N GLN A 198 -19.45 21.99 5.23
CA GLN A 198 -18.04 22.31 5.36
C GLN A 198 -17.19 21.61 4.33
N ASN A 199 -16.07 22.22 3.97
CA ASN A 199 -15.04 21.53 3.22
C ASN A 199 -14.35 20.48 4.10
N VAL A 200 -14.14 19.30 3.55
CA VAL A 200 -13.55 18.15 4.26
C VAL A 200 -12.19 17.83 3.67
N LEU A 201 -11.16 17.97 4.51
CA LEU A 201 -9.83 17.44 4.26
C LEU A 201 -9.76 16.04 4.87
N ILE A 202 -9.10 15.11 4.20
CA ILE A 202 -8.98 13.73 4.68
C ILE A 202 -7.53 13.24 4.60
N HIS A 203 -7.11 12.45 5.58
CA HIS A 203 -5.84 11.74 5.58
C HIS A 203 -6.03 10.31 6.04
N VAL A 204 -5.43 9.36 5.34
CA VAL A 204 -5.49 7.92 5.66
C VAL A 204 -4.07 7.36 5.76
N SER A 205 -3.67 6.90 6.94
CA SER A 205 -2.37 6.26 7.13
C SER A 205 -2.27 5.46 8.43
N ASN A 206 -1.14 4.80 8.65
CA ASN A 206 -0.80 4.10 9.90
C ASN A 206 -0.11 5.00 10.95
N PHE A 207 -0.23 6.30 10.86
CA PHE A 207 0.30 7.32 11.77
C PHE A 207 1.74 7.07 12.28
N ARG A 208 2.58 6.50 11.42
CA ARG A 208 4.03 6.44 11.67
C ARG A 208 4.65 7.82 11.46
N PRO A 209 5.80 8.13 12.10
CA PRO A 209 6.49 9.42 11.94
C PRO A 209 6.71 9.82 10.48
N VAL A 210 7.03 8.85 9.62
CA VAL A 210 7.22 9.06 8.18
C VAL A 210 5.96 9.57 7.47
N LYS A 211 4.75 9.34 8.01
CA LYS A 211 3.48 9.81 7.44
C LYS A 211 3.14 11.24 7.82
N ARG A 212 3.89 11.83 8.78
CA ARG A 212 3.80 13.25 9.17
C ARG A 212 2.36 13.73 9.44
N VAL A 213 1.58 12.90 10.14
CA VAL A 213 0.16 13.22 10.43
C VAL A 213 0.00 14.56 11.14
N LEU A 214 0.98 15.01 11.92
CA LEU A 214 0.96 16.31 12.59
C LEU A 214 0.91 17.48 11.59
N ASP A 215 1.56 17.35 10.43
CA ASP A 215 1.56 18.37 9.39
C ASP A 215 0.15 18.62 8.85
N THR A 216 -0.71 17.58 8.80
CA THR A 216 -2.11 17.74 8.37
C THR A 216 -2.89 18.68 9.28
N ILE A 217 -2.55 18.70 10.57
CA ILE A 217 -3.16 19.59 11.58
C ILE A 217 -2.70 21.03 11.37
N TYR A 218 -1.40 21.25 11.12
CA TYR A 218 -0.88 22.57 10.80
C TYR A 218 -1.42 23.10 9.48
N ILE A 219 -1.56 22.24 8.45
CA ILE A 219 -2.20 22.59 7.18
C ILE A 219 -3.65 23.05 7.44
N LEU A 220 -4.44 22.24 8.18
CA LEU A 220 -5.80 22.64 8.53
C LEU A 220 -5.85 23.99 9.23
N LYS A 221 -4.98 24.23 10.23
CA LYS A 221 -4.91 25.51 10.94
C LYS A 221 -4.79 26.68 9.97
N LYS A 222 -3.84 26.62 9.03
CA LYS A 222 -3.61 27.66 8.02
C LYS A 222 -4.78 27.81 7.03
N VAL A 223 -5.33 26.70 6.55
CA VAL A 223 -6.50 26.69 5.66
C VAL A 223 -7.69 27.41 6.32
N ARG A 224 -7.92 27.18 7.61
CA ARG A 224 -9.03 27.79 8.36
C ARG A 224 -8.91 29.30 8.57
N GLU A 225 -7.75 29.89 8.36
CA GLU A 225 -7.61 31.34 8.32
C GLU A 225 -8.37 31.99 7.15
N THR A 226 -8.66 31.20 6.11
CA THR A 226 -9.29 31.69 4.86
C THR A 226 -10.58 30.97 4.51
N VAL A 227 -10.66 29.64 4.73
CA VAL A 227 -11.77 28.80 4.30
C VAL A 227 -12.24 27.90 5.45
N GLU A 228 -13.55 27.86 5.70
CA GLU A 228 -14.12 26.90 6.64
C GLU A 228 -13.88 25.46 6.18
N ALA A 229 -13.16 24.69 7.00
CA ALA A 229 -12.80 23.31 6.71
C ALA A 229 -12.74 22.45 7.98
N ARG A 230 -12.93 21.16 7.81
CA ARG A 230 -12.67 20.11 8.81
C ARG A 230 -11.65 19.10 8.29
N LEU A 231 -10.95 18.45 9.22
CA LEU A 231 -10.01 17.38 8.92
C LEU A 231 -10.52 16.05 9.48
N VAL A 232 -10.54 15.03 8.64
CA VAL A 232 -10.86 13.65 9.02
C VAL A 232 -9.58 12.83 8.95
N LEU A 233 -9.18 12.24 10.08
CA LEU A 233 -7.99 11.42 10.23
C LEU A 233 -8.39 9.97 10.40
N ILE A 234 -8.01 9.13 9.43
CA ILE A 234 -8.32 7.69 9.40
C ILE A 234 -7.03 6.90 9.58
N GLY A 235 -7.08 5.97 10.52
CA GLY A 235 -5.96 5.11 10.87
C GLY A 235 -5.55 5.23 12.32
N ASP A 236 -4.44 4.59 12.65
CA ASP A 236 -3.92 4.52 14.00
C ASP A 236 -2.40 4.24 13.97
N GLY A 237 -1.70 4.62 15.03
CA GLY A 237 -0.27 4.37 15.13
C GLY A 237 0.47 5.26 16.13
N PRO A 238 1.81 5.22 16.13
CA PRO A 238 2.63 5.85 17.18
C PRO A 238 2.40 7.35 17.37
N ASP A 239 2.05 8.08 16.33
CA ASP A 239 1.86 9.54 16.42
C ASP A 239 0.42 9.96 16.72
N ARG A 240 -0.52 9.02 16.94
CA ARG A 240 -1.91 9.35 17.25
C ARG A 240 -2.04 10.24 18.50
N THR A 241 -1.46 9.83 19.61
CA THR A 241 -1.52 10.59 20.87
C THR A 241 -0.88 11.98 20.73
N LYS A 242 0.20 12.10 19.95
CA LYS A 242 0.82 13.41 19.66
C LYS A 242 -0.11 14.28 18.84
N ALA A 243 -0.80 13.72 17.83
CA ALA A 243 -1.75 14.43 17.00
C ALA A 243 -2.96 14.93 17.81
N GLU A 244 -3.52 14.10 18.67
CA GLU A 244 -4.62 14.48 19.57
C GLU A 244 -4.21 15.59 20.56
N ARG A 245 -2.98 15.54 21.08
CA ARG A 245 -2.45 16.59 21.95
C ARG A 245 -2.28 17.91 21.19
N LEU A 246 -1.63 17.86 20.02
CA LEU A 246 -1.43 19.03 19.16
C LEU A 246 -2.78 19.67 18.78
N CYS A 247 -3.78 18.86 18.49
CA CYS A 247 -5.14 19.32 18.20
C CYS A 247 -5.68 20.20 19.33
N ARG A 248 -5.57 19.77 20.60
CA ARG A 248 -5.99 20.52 21.78
C ARG A 248 -5.15 21.78 22.00
N GLU A 249 -3.82 21.69 21.87
CA GLU A 249 -2.91 22.83 22.01
C GLU A 249 -3.22 23.95 21.02
N LEU A 250 -3.74 23.61 19.84
CA LEU A 250 -4.12 24.57 18.81
C LEU A 250 -5.60 24.98 18.82
N GLY A 251 -6.41 24.45 19.73
CA GLY A 251 -7.85 24.77 19.84
C GLY A 251 -8.68 24.24 18.65
N LEU A 252 -8.29 23.11 18.06
CA LEU A 252 -8.91 22.55 16.86
C LEU A 252 -9.79 21.33 17.11
N GLU A 253 -10.15 21.01 18.38
CA GLU A 253 -10.88 19.81 18.77
C GLU A 253 -12.24 19.67 18.04
N ASN A 254 -12.91 20.78 17.81
CA ASN A 254 -14.19 20.80 17.10
C ASN A 254 -14.06 20.73 15.57
N HIS A 255 -12.83 20.70 15.04
CA HIS A 255 -12.54 20.77 13.62
C HIS A 255 -11.78 19.55 13.10
N ILE A 256 -11.40 18.61 13.98
CA ILE A 256 -10.66 17.40 13.63
C ILE A 256 -11.41 16.18 14.16
N LEU A 257 -11.61 15.19 13.31
CA LEU A 257 -12.22 13.91 13.65
C LEU A 257 -11.19 12.80 13.51
N PHE A 258 -10.95 12.07 14.61
CA PHE A 258 -10.10 10.88 14.63
C PHE A 258 -10.97 9.63 14.59
N LEU A 259 -11.07 8.97 13.44
CA LEU A 259 -11.97 7.82 13.25
C LEU A 259 -11.33 6.47 13.58
N GLY A 260 -10.02 6.41 13.84
CA GLY A 260 -9.33 5.14 13.98
C GLY A 260 -9.29 4.37 12.65
N LYS A 261 -9.06 3.05 12.72
CA LYS A 261 -9.06 2.18 11.54
C LYS A 261 -10.48 1.98 11.02
N GLN A 262 -10.66 2.12 9.71
CA GLN A 262 -11.95 2.00 9.03
C GLN A 262 -11.86 1.04 7.85
N SER A 263 -12.94 0.32 7.58
CA SER A 263 -13.08 -0.55 6.39
C SER A 263 -13.88 0.10 5.27
N ALA A 264 -14.80 1.02 5.58
CA ALA A 264 -15.65 1.74 4.62
C ALA A 264 -14.91 2.96 4.01
N LEU A 265 -13.71 2.72 3.44
CA LEU A 265 -12.89 3.80 2.89
C LEU A 265 -13.50 4.52 1.68
N PRO A 266 -14.17 3.86 0.71
CA PRO A 266 -14.75 4.55 -0.44
C PRO A 266 -15.79 5.61 -0.04
N GLU A 267 -16.65 5.33 0.92
CA GLU A 267 -17.67 6.26 1.41
C GLU A 267 -17.03 7.45 2.14
N LEU A 268 -16.03 7.18 2.96
CA LEU A 268 -15.29 8.22 3.69
C LEU A 268 -14.49 9.10 2.74
N LEU A 269 -13.76 8.52 1.78
CA LEU A 269 -13.04 9.25 0.75
C LEU A 269 -14.00 10.10 -0.10
N SER A 270 -15.13 9.53 -0.55
CA SER A 270 -16.14 10.24 -1.32
C SER A 270 -16.74 11.45 -0.58
N SER A 271 -16.67 11.47 0.75
CA SER A 271 -17.14 12.60 1.56
C SER A 271 -16.16 13.78 1.59
N ALA A 272 -14.92 13.58 1.15
CA ALA A 272 -13.86 14.58 1.21
C ALA A 272 -13.79 15.45 -0.05
N ASN A 273 -13.17 16.62 0.12
CA ASN A 273 -12.83 17.55 -0.96
C ASN A 273 -11.35 17.44 -1.34
N VAL A 274 -10.45 17.25 -0.39
CA VAL A 274 -9.01 17.16 -0.63
C VAL A 274 -8.40 16.06 0.23
N PHE A 275 -7.56 15.23 -0.38
CA PHE A 275 -6.75 14.23 0.33
C PHE A 275 -5.37 14.82 0.65
N LEU A 276 -4.96 14.75 1.92
CA LEU A 276 -3.65 15.23 2.37
C LEU A 276 -2.65 14.08 2.50
N LEU A 277 -1.48 14.22 1.88
CA LEU A 277 -0.39 13.24 1.95
C LEU A 277 0.98 13.90 2.19
N PRO A 278 1.23 14.48 3.38
CA PRO A 278 2.49 15.18 3.69
C PRO A 278 3.65 14.21 4.03
N SER A 279 3.58 12.96 3.59
CA SER A 279 4.55 11.92 3.91
C SER A 279 6.00 12.35 3.68
N GLY A 280 6.92 11.94 4.57
CA GLY A 280 8.37 12.14 4.44
C GLY A 280 9.03 11.10 3.55
N GLU A 281 8.36 9.98 3.32
CA GLU A 281 8.76 8.92 2.39
C GLU A 281 7.52 8.20 1.89
N GLU A 282 7.48 7.91 0.60
CA GLU A 282 6.37 7.19 -0.03
C GLU A 282 6.89 6.40 -1.24
N SER A 283 6.73 5.10 -1.21
CA SER A 283 7.20 4.24 -2.31
C SER A 283 6.28 4.30 -3.52
N PHE A 284 4.99 4.60 -3.33
CA PHE A 284 4.00 4.69 -4.40
C PHE A 284 2.88 5.70 -4.09
N GLY A 285 2.22 5.57 -2.93
CA GLY A 285 1.07 6.41 -2.57
C GLY A 285 -0.29 5.74 -2.83
N LEU A 286 -0.46 4.48 -2.41
CA LEU A 286 -1.71 3.73 -2.61
C LEU A 286 -2.94 4.48 -2.06
N SER A 287 -2.85 5.10 -0.89
CA SER A 287 -3.97 5.86 -0.32
C SER A 287 -4.32 7.12 -1.13
N ALA A 288 -3.34 7.73 -1.80
CA ALA A 288 -3.60 8.81 -2.77
C ALA A 288 -4.34 8.26 -4.00
N LEU A 289 -3.90 7.11 -4.53
CA LEU A 289 -4.58 6.46 -5.66
C LEU A 289 -6.03 6.08 -5.31
N GLU A 290 -6.29 5.56 -4.11
CA GLU A 290 -7.62 5.25 -3.61
C GLU A 290 -8.50 6.52 -3.55
N ALA A 291 -7.96 7.64 -3.05
CA ALA A 291 -8.65 8.93 -3.02
C ALA A 291 -8.94 9.47 -4.42
N MET A 292 -7.95 9.45 -5.32
CA MET A 292 -8.10 9.88 -6.71
C MET A 292 -9.17 9.08 -7.45
N SER A 293 -9.23 7.78 -7.21
CA SER A 293 -10.28 6.92 -7.76
C SER A 293 -11.68 7.28 -7.27
N CYS A 294 -11.80 7.88 -6.07
CA CYS A 294 -13.05 8.45 -5.54
C CYS A 294 -13.26 9.93 -5.91
N GLU A 295 -12.58 10.44 -6.94
CA GLU A 295 -12.66 11.84 -7.39
C GLU A 295 -12.18 12.87 -6.35
N VAL A 296 -11.23 12.52 -5.53
CA VAL A 296 -10.66 13.42 -4.51
C VAL A 296 -9.24 13.80 -4.92
N PRO A 297 -8.99 15.08 -5.28
CA PRO A 297 -7.66 15.54 -5.62
C PRO A 297 -6.73 15.51 -4.42
N VAL A 298 -5.43 15.31 -4.69
CA VAL A 298 -4.41 15.10 -3.67
C VAL A 298 -3.56 16.37 -3.50
N VAL A 299 -3.27 16.73 -2.25
CA VAL A 299 -2.21 17.68 -1.90
C VAL A 299 -1.18 16.93 -1.04
N GLY A 300 0.05 16.83 -1.52
CA GLY A 300 1.07 16.02 -0.87
C GLY A 300 2.50 16.55 -1.01
N SER A 301 3.44 15.85 -0.38
CA SER A 301 4.87 16.11 -0.54
C SER A 301 5.38 15.64 -1.89
N ASN A 302 6.24 16.40 -2.55
CA ASN A 302 6.92 15.99 -3.79
C ASN A 302 8.12 15.11 -3.45
N ILE A 303 7.86 13.85 -3.12
CA ILE A 303 8.86 12.87 -2.71
C ILE A 303 8.55 11.48 -3.23
N GLY A 304 9.59 10.67 -3.39
CA GLY A 304 9.43 9.25 -3.67
C GLY A 304 8.61 8.94 -4.92
N GLY A 305 7.85 7.85 -4.86
CA GLY A 305 6.97 7.40 -5.95
C GLY A 305 5.65 8.18 -6.06
N ILE A 306 5.40 9.19 -5.21
CA ILE A 306 4.14 9.93 -5.25
C ILE A 306 3.97 10.73 -6.54
N SER A 307 5.07 11.24 -7.11
CA SER A 307 5.08 11.95 -8.39
C SER A 307 4.77 11.08 -9.60
N GLU A 308 4.78 9.76 -9.44
CA GLU A 308 4.34 8.81 -10.46
C GLU A 308 2.81 8.62 -10.45
N VAL A 309 2.14 8.98 -9.36
CA VAL A 309 0.68 8.90 -9.18
C VAL A 309 0.03 10.26 -9.33
N VAL A 310 0.63 11.30 -8.73
CA VAL A 310 0.10 12.66 -8.71
C VAL A 310 0.92 13.55 -9.65
N THR A 311 0.27 14.06 -10.69
CA THR A 311 0.83 15.06 -11.59
C THR A 311 0.48 16.45 -11.08
N HIS A 312 1.51 17.20 -10.66
CA HIS A 312 1.35 18.56 -10.11
C HIS A 312 0.62 19.49 -11.10
N GLY A 313 -0.40 20.19 -10.61
CA GLY A 313 -1.19 21.14 -11.42
C GLY A 313 -2.22 20.47 -12.34
N TYR A 314 -2.37 19.14 -12.32
CA TYR A 314 -3.30 18.41 -13.18
C TYR A 314 -4.36 17.61 -12.39
N ASN A 315 -3.94 16.68 -11.53
CA ASN A 315 -4.81 15.83 -10.72
C ASN A 315 -4.59 16.00 -9.22
N GLY A 316 -3.68 16.91 -8.85
CA GLY A 316 -3.32 17.24 -7.48
C GLY A 316 -2.18 18.28 -7.45
N TYR A 317 -1.76 18.61 -6.26
CA TYR A 317 -0.61 19.49 -6.03
C TYR A 317 0.45 18.81 -5.18
N LEU A 318 1.71 19.02 -5.55
CA LEU A 318 2.88 18.54 -4.81
C LEU A 318 3.72 19.72 -4.33
N ALA A 319 4.04 19.75 -3.05
CA ALA A 319 4.88 20.77 -2.42
C ALA A 319 6.21 20.18 -1.96
N PRO A 320 7.26 20.98 -1.75
CA PRO A 320 8.46 20.52 -1.07
C PRO A 320 8.15 19.89 0.28
N LEU A 321 8.94 18.89 0.70
CA LEU A 321 8.75 18.21 1.97
C LEU A 321 8.73 19.20 3.14
N GLY A 322 7.65 19.15 3.93
CA GLY A 322 7.49 20.00 5.12
C GLY A 322 7.05 21.44 4.84
N ASP A 323 6.80 21.78 3.59
CA ASP A 323 6.28 23.12 3.22
C ASP A 323 4.76 23.19 3.47
N ILE A 324 4.42 23.41 4.74
CA ILE A 324 3.04 23.54 5.22
C ILE A 324 2.31 24.70 4.54
N ASP A 325 3.03 25.81 4.29
CA ASP A 325 2.44 27.01 3.67
C ASP A 325 2.03 26.75 2.23
N ALA A 326 2.90 26.14 1.44
CA ALA A 326 2.58 25.77 0.07
C ALA A 326 1.39 24.79 0.02
N MET A 327 1.40 23.75 0.88
CA MET A 327 0.30 22.79 0.95
C MET A 327 -1.03 23.45 1.32
N ALA A 328 -1.04 24.34 2.32
CA ALA A 328 -2.24 25.07 2.71
C ALA A 328 -2.77 25.96 1.58
N ASN A 329 -1.89 26.65 0.87
CA ASN A 329 -2.26 27.48 -0.29
C ASN A 329 -2.86 26.64 -1.43
N TYR A 330 -2.32 25.45 -1.72
CA TYR A 330 -2.90 24.54 -2.71
C TYR A 330 -4.29 24.04 -2.31
N VAL A 331 -4.47 23.71 -1.02
CA VAL A 331 -5.80 23.36 -0.49
C VAL A 331 -6.77 24.52 -0.66
N ILE A 332 -6.40 25.74 -0.27
CA ILE A 332 -7.23 26.94 -0.41
C ILE A 332 -7.59 27.17 -1.88
N THR A 333 -6.64 27.02 -2.81
CA THR A 333 -6.88 27.16 -4.25
C THR A 333 -7.96 26.18 -4.74
N LEU A 334 -7.87 24.90 -4.34
CA LEU A 334 -8.87 23.90 -4.70
C LEU A 334 -10.25 24.17 -4.10
N LEU A 335 -10.31 24.66 -2.85
CA LEU A 335 -11.57 24.87 -2.15
C LEU A 335 -12.27 26.19 -2.54
N SER A 336 -11.51 27.19 -2.97
CA SER A 336 -12.05 28.53 -3.31
C SER A 336 -12.52 28.64 -4.76
N ASN A 337 -12.13 27.70 -5.65
CA ASN A 337 -12.51 27.73 -7.05
C ASN A 337 -13.16 26.41 -7.46
N LYS A 338 -14.49 26.44 -7.63
CA LYS A 338 -15.29 25.26 -7.97
C LYS A 338 -14.94 24.66 -9.35
N GLU A 339 -14.58 25.48 -10.33
CA GLU A 339 -14.20 25.02 -11.65
C GLU A 339 -12.86 24.27 -11.60
N THR A 340 -11.86 24.85 -10.95
CA THR A 340 -10.57 24.19 -10.69
C THR A 340 -10.77 22.89 -9.93
N PHE A 341 -11.56 22.89 -8.86
CA PHE A 341 -11.85 21.70 -8.08
C PHE A 341 -12.47 20.58 -8.97
N ASN A 342 -13.49 20.90 -9.74
CA ASN A 342 -14.16 19.91 -10.60
C ASN A 342 -13.18 19.34 -11.65
N THR A 343 -12.35 20.18 -12.25
CA THR A 343 -11.34 19.75 -13.23
C THR A 343 -10.34 18.79 -12.59
N PHE A 344 -9.81 19.13 -11.43
CA PHE A 344 -8.85 18.28 -10.72
C PHE A 344 -9.48 16.95 -10.26
N SER A 345 -10.73 16.97 -9.77
CA SER A 345 -11.47 15.76 -9.37
C SER A 345 -11.65 14.80 -10.55
N GLN A 346 -12.07 15.30 -11.71
CA GLN A 346 -12.23 14.49 -12.92
C GLN A 346 -10.87 13.95 -13.41
N ASN A 347 -9.85 14.77 -13.42
CA ASN A 347 -8.50 14.37 -13.81
C ASN A 347 -7.93 13.32 -12.85
N ALA A 348 -8.17 13.45 -11.54
CA ALA A 348 -7.75 12.47 -10.54
C ALA A 348 -8.38 11.09 -10.84
N ARG A 349 -9.69 11.03 -11.04
CA ARG A 349 -10.39 9.81 -11.41
C ARG A 349 -9.87 9.22 -12.71
N ARG A 350 -9.74 10.06 -13.75
CA ARG A 350 -9.24 9.64 -15.07
C ARG A 350 -7.85 9.02 -14.95
N ALA A 351 -6.90 9.71 -14.31
CA ALA A 351 -5.54 9.22 -14.15
C ALA A 351 -5.49 7.89 -13.37
N ALA A 352 -6.31 7.73 -12.32
CA ALA A 352 -6.40 6.50 -11.56
C ALA A 352 -6.86 5.32 -12.44
N ILE A 353 -7.87 5.52 -13.28
CA ILE A 353 -8.42 4.46 -14.13
C ILE A 353 -7.50 4.15 -15.32
N GLU A 354 -7.00 5.16 -16.01
CA GLU A 354 -6.20 4.96 -17.23
C GLU A 354 -4.85 4.31 -16.95
N ASN A 355 -4.20 4.66 -15.81
CA ASN A 355 -2.84 4.23 -15.53
C ASN A 355 -2.73 3.07 -14.54
N PHE A 356 -3.74 2.88 -13.67
CA PHE A 356 -3.63 1.98 -12.52
C PHE A 356 -4.81 1.02 -12.37
N HIS A 357 -5.55 0.75 -13.45
CA HIS A 357 -6.68 -0.19 -13.43
C HIS A 357 -6.22 -1.61 -13.10
N ILE A 358 -6.91 -2.27 -12.17
CA ILE A 358 -6.57 -3.62 -11.70
C ILE A 358 -6.35 -4.61 -12.85
N ASP A 359 -7.21 -4.65 -13.86
CA ASP A 359 -7.12 -5.65 -14.93
C ASP A 359 -5.83 -5.49 -15.75
N SER A 360 -5.44 -4.24 -16.06
CA SER A 360 -4.22 -3.97 -16.82
C SER A 360 -2.95 -4.31 -16.03
N ILE A 361 -2.97 -4.05 -14.72
CA ILE A 361 -1.80 -4.32 -13.86
C ILE A 361 -1.70 -5.81 -13.53
N VAL A 362 -2.81 -6.48 -13.27
CA VAL A 362 -2.83 -7.95 -13.05
C VAL A 362 -2.32 -8.68 -14.30
N GLN A 363 -2.63 -8.20 -15.51
CA GLN A 363 -2.08 -8.77 -16.74
C GLN A 363 -0.55 -8.71 -16.78
N LYS A 364 0.07 -7.61 -16.33
CA LYS A 364 1.54 -7.52 -16.24
C LYS A 364 2.13 -8.57 -15.28
N TYR A 365 1.46 -8.86 -14.17
CA TYR A 365 1.89 -9.95 -13.27
C TYR A 365 1.74 -11.33 -13.93
N GLU A 366 0.64 -11.59 -14.66
CA GLU A 366 0.49 -12.83 -15.42
C GLU A 366 1.59 -13.00 -16.47
N ASP A 367 1.97 -11.92 -17.15
CA ASP A 367 3.06 -11.94 -18.14
C ASP A 367 4.40 -12.31 -17.47
N VAL A 368 4.69 -11.77 -16.28
CA VAL A 368 5.87 -12.16 -15.48
C VAL A 368 5.79 -13.65 -15.08
N TYR A 369 4.63 -14.12 -14.60
CA TYR A 369 4.49 -15.53 -14.21
C TYR A 369 4.66 -16.47 -15.40
N ASN A 370 4.09 -16.14 -16.56
CA ASN A 370 4.22 -16.94 -17.77
C ASN A 370 5.69 -16.99 -18.24
N ARG A 371 6.40 -15.87 -18.20
CA ARG A 371 7.82 -15.78 -18.52
C ARG A 371 8.65 -16.71 -17.65
N VAL A 372 8.54 -16.58 -16.32
CA VAL A 372 9.36 -17.41 -15.41
C VAL A 372 8.95 -18.87 -15.37
N ALA A 373 7.71 -19.22 -15.70
CA ALA A 373 7.25 -20.60 -15.78
C ALA A 373 7.75 -21.32 -17.05
N ALA A 374 8.06 -20.58 -18.12
CA ALA A 374 8.60 -21.09 -19.37
C ALA A 374 10.12 -21.41 -19.31
N GLU A 375 10.85 -20.80 -18.34
CA GLU A 375 12.27 -21.08 -18.02
C GLU A 375 12.41 -22.39 -17.18
#